data_e1f19092fd4f643bf3e9471be5c78f6a
#
_entry.id   e1f19092fd4f643bf3e9471be5c78f6a
#
_cell.length_a   1.000
_cell.length_b   1.000
_cell.length_c   1.000
_cell.angle_alpha   90.00
_cell.angle_beta   90.00
_cell.angle_gamma   90.00
#
_symmetry.space_group_name_H-M   'P 1'
#
loop_
_entity.id
_entity.type
_entity.pdbx_description
1 polymer ?
#
loop_
_entity_poly.entity_id
_entity_poly.type
_entity_poly.pdbx_seq_one_letter_code
_entity_poly.pdbx_strand_id
1 'polypeptide(L)'
;MRYLCLSFQRRTAPGGLLCAAEKMTGSHPSDFHSDEISPEMLPGMMVFRKDFIMAEKKKVVVAMSGGVDSTLTARLLLDQGYEVYGATMYQFDGQDEEIEGARKMAEFIGIPFKVIDVREAYQKFVLNYFIESYAAGMTPNPCMMCDFKVKFGLFYDEVRKAFDAPYFATGHYARIVYNPETELFEVRKGLDIAKDQSYMMYHLTQEQLSHIIFPLGRTFKKDTRLISKEKGLPTYNKAESQDICFLTSEKSYVEFLGNHAPEAFQPGNIVDKKGHVLGQHKGIPYYTIGQRKGLGIAARTPLYVIELRPDTREVVVGSNEDLFRTRLLANELHFYDDKIPQEEFRCQAKIRYGVRVHDCSVKVGDDGRAVVTFDEPQRAVTTGQSVAFYDGDLLLGGGTIVRAL
;
A
#
# COMPACT_ATOMS: atom_id res chain seq x y z
N MET A 1 16.53 6.84 4.32
CA MET A 1 15.79 7.37 5.48
C MET A 1 14.59 6.45 5.70
N ARG A 2 14.62 5.65 6.72
CA ARG A 2 13.51 4.74 7.04
C ARG A 2 12.22 5.54 7.11
N TYR A 3 11.18 5.09 6.45
CA TYR A 3 9.83 5.58 6.71
C TYR A 3 9.68 5.71 8.22
N LEU A 4 9.40 6.90 8.70
CA LEU A 4 9.14 7.14 10.13
C LEU A 4 7.84 6.45 10.51
N CYS A 5 7.90 5.13 10.67
CA CYS A 5 6.99 4.40 11.52
C CYS A 5 7.34 4.80 12.95
N LEU A 6 6.61 5.76 13.50
CA LEU A 6 6.63 6.04 14.93
C LEU A 6 6.07 4.82 15.66
N SER A 7 6.95 3.88 16.00
CA SER A 7 6.65 2.84 16.98
C SER A 7 6.52 3.53 18.34
N PHE A 8 5.31 3.60 18.85
CA PHE A 8 5.04 3.90 20.25
C PHE A 8 5.61 2.76 21.11
N GLN A 9 6.77 2.94 21.71
CA GLN A 9 7.20 2.13 22.82
C GLN A 9 6.28 2.42 24.02
N ARG A 10 5.46 1.45 24.37
CA ARG A 10 4.75 1.42 25.67
C ARG A 10 5.81 1.34 26.76
N ARG A 11 5.93 2.37 27.56
CA ARG A 11 6.57 2.29 28.87
C ARG A 11 5.63 1.53 29.80
N THR A 12 6.04 0.36 30.23
CA THR A 12 5.43 -0.36 31.35
C THR A 12 5.93 0.25 32.66
N ALA A 13 5.01 0.69 33.49
CA ALA A 13 5.29 0.99 34.88
C ALA A 13 5.23 -0.31 35.71
N PRO A 14 6.05 -0.45 36.78
CA PRO A 14 6.04 -1.62 37.64
C PRO A 14 5.01 -1.48 38.76
N GLY A 15 4.16 -2.44 38.93
CA GLY A 15 3.28 -2.56 40.08
C GLY A 15 2.81 -4.00 40.19
N GLY A 16 3.44 -4.74 41.11
CA GLY A 16 3.17 -6.14 41.34
C GLY A 16 1.89 -6.39 42.12
N LEU A 17 1.31 -7.56 41.91
CA LEU A 17 0.57 -8.30 42.95
C LEU A 17 0.65 -9.80 42.62
N LEU A 18 1.22 -10.54 43.59
CA LEU A 18 1.20 -12.00 43.68
C LEU A 18 -0.24 -12.47 43.92
N CYS A 19 -0.65 -13.55 43.27
CA CYS A 19 -1.50 -14.56 43.93
C CYS A 19 -1.41 -15.93 43.27
N ALA A 20 -0.94 -16.87 44.07
CA ALA A 20 -1.29 -18.26 44.26
C ALA A 20 -1.36 -19.23 43.05
N ALA A 21 -0.42 -20.15 43.08
CA ALA A 21 -0.44 -21.43 42.42
C ALA A 21 -1.31 -22.42 43.19
N GLU A 22 -2.24 -23.09 42.55
CA GLU A 22 -2.77 -24.35 42.99
C GLU A 22 -2.40 -25.48 42.02
N LYS A 23 -1.70 -26.44 42.58
CA LYS A 23 -1.35 -27.75 41.98
C LYS A 23 -2.59 -28.62 41.93
N MET A 24 -2.87 -29.21 40.80
CA MET A 24 -3.56 -30.51 40.74
C MET A 24 -2.77 -31.51 39.88
N THR A 25 -2.43 -32.58 40.56
CA THR A 25 -1.69 -33.74 40.11
C THR A 25 -2.63 -34.75 39.47
N GLY A 26 -2.16 -35.41 38.37
CA GLY A 26 -2.39 -36.83 38.15
C GLY A 26 -3.45 -37.24 37.15
N SER A 27 -3.05 -37.79 36.02
CA SER A 27 -3.18 -39.21 35.64
C SER A 27 -2.72 -39.43 34.17
N HIS A 28 -2.04 -40.51 33.99
CA HIS A 28 -1.35 -40.99 32.79
C HIS A 28 -2.32 -41.51 31.68
N PRO A 29 -1.80 -41.75 30.49
CA PRO A 29 -2.53 -41.76 29.22
C PRO A 29 -2.88 -43.19 28.75
N SER A 30 -3.97 -43.33 28.05
CA SER A 30 -4.18 -44.34 27.01
C SER A 30 -5.51 -44.02 26.31
N ASP A 31 -5.53 -44.29 25.01
CA ASP A 31 -6.67 -44.31 24.09
C ASP A 31 -7.05 -42.98 23.42
N PHE A 32 -6.25 -42.65 22.40
CA PHE A 32 -6.81 -41.86 21.29
C PHE A 32 -7.08 -42.82 20.11
N HIS A 33 -8.35 -43.18 19.98
CA HIS A 33 -8.90 -43.73 18.74
C HIS A 33 -8.85 -42.67 17.66
N SER A 34 -8.41 -43.08 16.49
CA SER A 34 -8.46 -42.38 15.22
C SER A 34 -9.93 -42.15 14.81
N ASP A 35 -10.53 -41.05 15.19
CA ASP A 35 -11.79 -40.63 14.60
C ASP A 35 -11.50 -39.70 13.42
N GLU A 36 -11.95 -40.15 12.28
CA GLU A 36 -11.98 -39.43 11.01
C GLU A 36 -12.60 -38.04 11.18
N ILE A 37 -11.81 -37.02 10.95
CA ILE A 37 -12.32 -35.65 10.86
C ILE A 37 -13.09 -35.56 9.55
N SER A 38 -14.42 -35.50 9.64
CA SER A 38 -15.31 -35.29 8.50
C SER A 38 -15.04 -33.91 7.87
N PRO A 39 -15.19 -33.76 6.53
CA PRO A 39 -14.80 -32.53 5.79
C PRO A 39 -15.79 -31.36 5.91
N GLU A 40 -16.68 -31.33 6.89
CA GLU A 40 -17.86 -30.45 6.86
C GLU A 40 -17.77 -29.15 7.71
N MET A 41 -16.61 -28.66 8.12
CA MET A 41 -16.57 -27.41 8.86
C MET A 41 -15.46 -26.43 8.42
N LEU A 42 -15.59 -25.92 7.18
CA LEU A 42 -15.01 -24.64 6.79
C LEU A 42 -16.04 -23.88 5.93
N PRO A 43 -16.73 -22.86 6.46
CA PRO A 43 -17.64 -22.04 5.66
C PRO A 43 -16.80 -21.12 4.77
N GLY A 44 -16.83 -21.34 3.47
CA GLY A 44 -16.22 -20.49 2.45
C GLY A 44 -15.27 -21.14 1.46
N MET A 45 -15.05 -22.45 1.53
CA MET A 45 -14.43 -23.15 0.42
C MET A 45 -15.51 -23.51 -0.60
N MET A 46 -15.49 -22.80 -1.72
CA MET A 46 -16.24 -23.16 -2.91
C MET A 46 -15.75 -24.54 -3.37
N VAL A 47 -16.51 -25.59 -3.05
CA VAL A 47 -16.29 -26.95 -3.55
C VAL A 47 -16.62 -26.91 -5.04
N PHE A 48 -15.59 -26.79 -5.89
CA PHE A 48 -15.76 -27.08 -7.31
C PHE A 48 -16.04 -28.57 -7.47
N ARG A 49 -17.26 -28.92 -7.87
CA ARG A 49 -17.60 -30.26 -8.35
C ARG A 49 -16.62 -30.66 -9.46
N LYS A 50 -16.04 -31.85 -9.32
CA LYS A 50 -15.28 -32.54 -10.35
C LYS A 50 -16.22 -32.98 -11.48
N ASP A 51 -16.53 -32.07 -12.39
CA ASP A 51 -16.97 -32.46 -13.70
C ASP A 51 -15.75 -32.47 -14.62
N PHE A 52 -15.21 -33.64 -14.83
CA PHE A 52 -14.05 -33.95 -15.67
C PHE A 52 -14.47 -33.89 -17.15
N ILE A 53 -14.69 -32.68 -17.66
CA ILE A 53 -14.40 -32.33 -19.03
C ILE A 53 -13.08 -31.58 -18.94
N MET A 54 -12.09 -31.88 -19.78
CA MET A 54 -10.81 -31.15 -19.82
C MET A 54 -11.13 -29.67 -20.12
N ALA A 55 -11.55 -28.94 -19.10
CA ALA A 55 -11.72 -27.50 -19.15
C ALA A 55 -10.32 -26.93 -19.39
N GLU A 56 -10.20 -26.14 -20.44
CA GLU A 56 -8.97 -25.39 -20.74
C GLU A 56 -8.49 -24.70 -19.49
N LYS A 57 -7.23 -24.97 -19.09
CA LYS A 57 -6.67 -24.40 -17.87
C LYS A 57 -6.71 -22.88 -17.96
N LYS A 58 -7.28 -22.22 -16.96
CA LYS A 58 -7.28 -20.76 -16.90
C LYS A 58 -5.86 -20.25 -16.82
N LYS A 59 -5.45 -19.43 -17.79
CA LYS A 59 -4.12 -18.82 -17.89
C LYS A 59 -4.05 -17.58 -17.00
N VAL A 60 -2.97 -17.46 -16.22
CA VAL A 60 -2.72 -16.30 -15.35
C VAL A 60 -1.26 -15.86 -15.41
N VAL A 61 -1.03 -14.55 -15.53
CA VAL A 61 0.32 -13.98 -15.38
C VAL A 61 0.49 -13.44 -13.97
N VAL A 62 1.56 -13.85 -13.31
CA VAL A 62 1.92 -13.35 -11.97
C VAL A 62 3.02 -12.30 -12.09
N ALA A 63 2.79 -11.12 -11.52
CA ALA A 63 3.83 -10.11 -11.35
C ALA A 63 4.82 -10.59 -10.29
N MET A 64 6.04 -10.89 -10.72
CA MET A 64 7.10 -11.47 -9.89
C MET A 64 8.18 -10.43 -9.59
N SER A 65 8.44 -10.18 -8.31
CA SER A 65 9.54 -9.33 -7.82
C SER A 65 10.71 -10.12 -7.25
N GLY A 66 10.67 -11.47 -7.34
CA GLY A 66 11.64 -12.33 -6.66
C GLY A 66 11.58 -12.29 -5.14
N GLY A 67 10.52 -11.71 -4.57
CA GLY A 67 10.22 -11.72 -3.14
C GLY A 67 9.34 -12.90 -2.71
N VAL A 68 9.15 -13.07 -1.38
CA VAL A 68 8.37 -14.17 -0.82
C VAL A 68 6.92 -14.16 -1.30
N ASP A 69 6.29 -12.99 -1.34
CA ASP A 69 4.86 -12.86 -1.64
C ASP A 69 4.54 -13.22 -3.10
N SER A 70 5.28 -12.67 -4.06
CA SER A 70 5.06 -12.95 -5.48
C SER A 70 5.41 -14.40 -5.84
N THR A 71 6.45 -14.96 -5.23
CA THR A 71 6.85 -16.36 -5.43
C THR A 71 5.78 -17.31 -4.90
N LEU A 72 5.26 -17.05 -3.69
CA LEU A 72 4.18 -17.86 -3.12
C LEU A 72 2.89 -17.72 -3.93
N THR A 73 2.56 -16.51 -4.40
CA THR A 73 1.40 -16.27 -5.28
C THR A 73 1.42 -17.17 -6.50
N ALA A 74 2.56 -17.24 -7.21
CA ALA A 74 2.72 -18.11 -8.38
C ALA A 74 2.53 -19.59 -8.01
N ARG A 75 3.12 -20.03 -6.91
CA ARG A 75 3.01 -21.41 -6.43
C ARG A 75 1.58 -21.78 -6.04
N LEU A 76 0.85 -20.91 -5.32
CA LEU A 76 -0.54 -21.15 -4.94
C LEU A 76 -1.46 -21.27 -6.15
N LEU A 77 -1.26 -20.48 -7.19
CA LEU A 77 -2.06 -20.56 -8.42
C LEU A 77 -1.77 -21.83 -9.21
N LEU A 78 -0.52 -22.27 -9.26
CA LEU A 78 -0.17 -23.59 -9.81
C LEU A 78 -0.88 -24.72 -9.07
N ASP A 79 -0.85 -24.69 -7.73
CA ASP A 79 -1.51 -25.70 -6.89
C ASP A 79 -3.02 -25.71 -7.07
N GLN A 80 -3.61 -24.56 -7.46
CA GLN A 80 -5.04 -24.43 -7.82
C GLN A 80 -5.36 -24.87 -9.24
N GLY A 81 -4.35 -25.29 -10.03
CA GLY A 81 -4.53 -25.82 -11.38
C GLY A 81 -4.52 -24.79 -12.50
N TYR A 82 -4.14 -23.53 -12.22
CA TYR A 82 -3.92 -22.54 -13.27
C TYR A 82 -2.71 -22.89 -14.15
N GLU A 83 -2.74 -22.45 -15.39
CA GLU A 83 -1.56 -22.32 -16.24
C GLU A 83 -0.89 -20.98 -15.92
N VAL A 84 0.24 -21.03 -15.23
CA VAL A 84 0.88 -19.87 -14.64
C VAL A 84 2.07 -19.41 -15.45
N TYR A 85 2.16 -18.11 -15.69
CA TYR A 85 3.28 -17.42 -16.31
C TYR A 85 3.83 -16.39 -15.33
N GLY A 86 5.14 -16.18 -15.32
CA GLY A 86 5.79 -15.14 -14.54
C GLY A 86 6.15 -13.94 -15.41
N ALA A 87 6.02 -12.74 -14.88
CA ALA A 87 6.54 -11.54 -15.52
C ALA A 87 7.07 -10.54 -14.50
N THR A 88 8.09 -9.75 -14.88
CA THR A 88 8.59 -8.64 -14.08
C THR A 88 8.70 -7.37 -14.93
N MET A 89 8.62 -6.23 -14.25
CA MET A 89 8.82 -4.92 -14.87
C MET A 89 10.31 -4.57 -14.87
N TYR A 90 10.81 -4.09 -16.01
CA TYR A 90 12.05 -3.34 -16.07
C TYR A 90 11.72 -1.84 -15.98
N GLN A 91 11.89 -1.26 -14.79
CA GLN A 91 11.37 0.07 -14.43
C GLN A 91 12.41 1.17 -14.58
N PHE A 92 13.68 0.87 -14.29
CA PHE A 92 14.82 1.80 -14.35
C PHE A 92 16.13 1.03 -14.47
N ASP A 93 17.17 1.69 -14.92
CA ASP A 93 18.49 1.08 -15.12
C ASP A 93 19.10 0.68 -13.75
N GLY A 94 19.74 -0.50 -13.73
CA GLY A 94 20.34 -1.04 -12.51
C GLY A 94 19.47 -2.03 -11.72
N GLN A 95 18.33 -2.46 -12.27
CA GLN A 95 17.47 -3.51 -11.68
C GLN A 95 17.88 -4.95 -12.04
N ASP A 96 19.06 -5.16 -12.57
CA ASP A 96 19.46 -6.47 -13.12
C ASP A 96 19.42 -7.58 -12.05
N GLU A 97 19.79 -7.29 -10.80
CA GLU A 97 19.79 -8.26 -9.69
C GLU A 97 18.36 -8.66 -9.30
N GLU A 98 17.44 -7.70 -9.22
CA GLU A 98 16.03 -7.95 -8.89
C GLU A 98 15.34 -8.75 -9.99
N ILE A 99 15.60 -8.39 -11.26
CA ILE A 99 15.08 -9.09 -12.45
C ILE A 99 15.60 -10.54 -12.48
N GLU A 100 16.90 -10.72 -12.26
CA GLU A 100 17.50 -12.05 -12.20
C GLU A 100 17.00 -12.86 -11.01
N GLY A 101 16.76 -12.21 -9.87
CA GLY A 101 16.11 -12.83 -8.72
C GLY A 101 14.69 -13.33 -9.04
N ALA A 102 13.89 -12.55 -9.77
CA ALA A 102 12.56 -12.95 -10.22
C ALA A 102 12.62 -14.10 -11.22
N ARG A 103 13.57 -14.06 -12.19
CA ARG A 103 13.80 -15.11 -13.17
C ARG A 103 14.13 -16.44 -12.49
N LYS A 104 15.09 -16.46 -11.56
CA LYS A 104 15.47 -17.66 -10.79
C LYS A 104 14.28 -18.27 -10.05
N MET A 105 13.39 -17.45 -9.53
CA MET A 105 12.19 -17.96 -8.85
C MET A 105 11.19 -18.56 -9.83
N ALA A 106 11.02 -17.97 -11.00
CA ALA A 106 10.17 -18.53 -12.06
C ALA A 106 10.72 -19.88 -12.55
N GLU A 107 12.04 -19.97 -12.78
CA GLU A 107 12.73 -21.20 -13.15
C GLU A 107 12.58 -22.29 -12.04
N PHE A 108 12.77 -21.90 -10.77
CA PHE A 108 12.60 -22.80 -9.64
C PHE A 108 11.18 -23.40 -9.55
N ILE A 109 10.16 -22.57 -9.82
CA ILE A 109 8.76 -22.99 -9.85
C ILE A 109 8.43 -23.79 -11.12
N GLY A 110 9.21 -23.64 -12.19
CA GLY A 110 9.02 -24.29 -13.48
C GLY A 110 7.98 -23.60 -14.37
N ILE A 111 7.91 -22.26 -14.33
CA ILE A 111 6.99 -21.46 -15.16
C ILE A 111 7.72 -20.60 -16.21
N PRO A 112 7.12 -20.35 -17.39
CA PRO A 112 7.65 -19.41 -18.35
C PRO A 112 7.72 -17.99 -17.76
N PHE A 113 8.75 -17.23 -18.16
CA PHE A 113 9.01 -15.90 -17.58
C PHE A 113 9.38 -14.88 -18.65
N LYS A 114 8.85 -13.66 -18.52
CA LYS A 114 9.21 -12.52 -19.37
C LYS A 114 9.54 -11.29 -18.55
N VAL A 115 10.45 -10.47 -19.08
CA VAL A 115 10.72 -9.10 -18.62
C VAL A 115 10.03 -8.15 -19.56
N ILE A 116 9.28 -7.21 -19.02
CA ILE A 116 8.58 -6.18 -19.80
C ILE A 116 9.25 -4.83 -19.49
N ASP A 117 9.74 -4.18 -20.52
CA ASP A 117 10.34 -2.85 -20.40
C ASP A 117 9.23 -1.80 -20.25
N VAL A 118 9.20 -1.18 -19.09
CA VAL A 118 8.24 -0.12 -18.74
C VAL A 118 8.94 1.17 -18.34
N ARG A 119 10.25 1.32 -18.62
CA ARG A 119 11.08 2.44 -18.18
C ARG A 119 10.53 3.79 -18.62
N GLU A 120 10.05 3.92 -19.84
CA GLU A 120 9.47 5.17 -20.33
C GLU A 120 8.22 5.57 -19.54
N ALA A 121 7.30 4.63 -19.33
CA ALA A 121 6.09 4.87 -18.53
C ALA A 121 6.42 5.14 -17.06
N TYR A 122 7.40 4.40 -16.52
CA TYR A 122 7.85 4.58 -15.14
C TYR A 122 8.48 5.97 -14.94
N GLN A 123 9.36 6.39 -15.86
CA GLN A 123 9.92 7.74 -15.83
C GLN A 123 8.83 8.80 -15.85
N LYS A 124 7.89 8.67 -16.78
CA LYS A 124 6.82 9.67 -16.98
C LYS A 124 5.85 9.75 -15.80
N PHE A 125 5.35 8.61 -15.32
CA PHE A 125 4.24 8.57 -14.36
C PHE A 125 4.67 8.44 -12.91
N VAL A 126 5.89 7.97 -12.65
CA VAL A 126 6.37 7.73 -11.28
C VAL A 126 7.49 8.69 -10.91
N LEU A 127 8.57 8.74 -11.68
CA LEU A 127 9.74 9.56 -11.33
C LEU A 127 9.46 11.05 -11.52
N ASN A 128 8.90 11.44 -12.67
CA ASN A 128 8.56 12.85 -12.91
C ASN A 128 7.50 13.34 -11.92
N TYR A 129 6.44 12.53 -11.68
CA TYR A 129 5.44 12.84 -10.65
C TYR A 129 6.06 13.04 -9.27
N PHE A 130 7.02 12.18 -8.90
CA PHE A 130 7.72 12.28 -7.62
C PHE A 130 8.51 13.58 -7.51
N ILE A 131 9.28 13.91 -8.54
CA ILE A 131 10.10 15.11 -8.61
C ILE A 131 9.24 16.38 -8.58
N GLU A 132 8.25 16.45 -9.47
CA GLU A 132 7.35 17.61 -9.61
C GLU A 132 6.53 17.86 -8.33
N SER A 133 6.08 16.78 -7.69
CA SER A 133 5.34 16.90 -6.43
C SER A 133 6.19 17.51 -5.30
N TYR A 134 7.43 17.05 -5.13
CA TYR A 134 8.31 17.63 -4.12
C TYR A 134 8.73 19.07 -4.46
N ALA A 135 8.93 19.39 -5.72
CA ALA A 135 9.19 20.77 -6.17
C ALA A 135 8.00 21.69 -5.87
N ALA A 136 6.78 21.17 -5.96
CA ALA A 136 5.54 21.86 -5.59
C ALA A 136 5.22 21.85 -4.08
N GLY A 137 6.13 21.36 -3.22
CA GLY A 137 5.92 21.28 -1.77
C GLY A 137 4.89 20.23 -1.33
N MET A 138 4.54 19.30 -2.21
CA MET A 138 3.68 18.17 -1.89
C MET A 138 4.49 16.96 -1.43
N THR A 139 3.85 16.02 -0.77
CA THR A 139 4.44 14.72 -0.41
C THR A 139 3.78 13.62 -1.21
N PRO A 140 4.37 13.19 -2.34
CA PRO A 140 3.77 12.21 -3.24
C PRO A 140 3.72 10.81 -2.64
N ASN A 141 2.89 9.96 -3.26
CA ASN A 141 2.92 8.51 -3.08
C ASN A 141 3.30 7.83 -4.41
N PRO A 142 4.61 7.67 -4.71
CA PRO A 142 5.05 7.10 -5.98
C PRO A 142 4.62 5.64 -6.17
N CYS A 143 4.48 4.87 -5.09
CA CYS A 143 4.00 3.48 -5.17
C CYS A 143 2.54 3.43 -5.64
N MET A 144 1.69 4.36 -5.20
CA MET A 144 0.31 4.49 -5.67
C MET A 144 0.27 4.76 -7.18
N MET A 145 1.09 5.72 -7.65
CA MET A 145 1.18 6.04 -9.08
C MET A 145 1.74 4.89 -9.91
N CYS A 146 2.73 4.15 -9.36
CA CYS A 146 3.24 2.94 -9.98
C CYS A 146 2.15 1.87 -10.10
N ASP A 147 1.41 1.60 -9.02
CA ASP A 147 0.32 0.62 -9.06
C ASP A 147 -0.76 1.05 -10.06
N PHE A 148 -1.18 2.30 -10.05
CA PHE A 148 -2.23 2.82 -10.94
C PHE A 148 -1.82 2.84 -12.42
N LYS A 149 -0.71 3.53 -12.76
CA LYS A 149 -0.37 3.83 -14.17
C LYS A 149 0.52 2.78 -14.82
N VAL A 150 1.36 2.12 -14.03
CA VAL A 150 2.37 1.20 -14.56
C VAL A 150 1.98 -0.24 -14.30
N LYS A 151 1.84 -0.69 -13.05
CA LYS A 151 1.62 -2.11 -12.73
C LYS A 151 0.26 -2.63 -13.18
N PHE A 152 -0.83 -1.96 -12.76
CA PHE A 152 -2.20 -2.30 -13.16
C PHE A 152 -2.65 -1.55 -14.43
N GLY A 153 -1.82 -0.66 -14.97
CA GLY A 153 -1.98 -0.04 -16.27
C GLY A 153 -1.18 -0.78 -17.35
N LEU A 154 -0.14 -0.12 -17.87
CA LEU A 154 0.64 -0.61 -19.01
C LEU A 154 1.14 -2.06 -18.85
N PHE A 155 1.74 -2.39 -17.70
CA PHE A 155 2.30 -3.74 -17.49
C PHE A 155 1.21 -4.82 -17.49
N TYR A 156 0.08 -4.57 -16.84
CA TYR A 156 -1.10 -5.44 -16.86
C TYR A 156 -1.56 -5.74 -18.30
N ASP A 157 -1.66 -4.73 -19.16
CA ASP A 157 -2.07 -4.89 -20.54
C ASP A 157 -1.03 -5.67 -21.36
N GLU A 158 0.25 -5.32 -21.23
CA GLU A 158 1.33 -5.92 -21.99
C GLU A 158 1.57 -7.40 -21.65
N VAL A 159 1.50 -7.77 -20.37
CA VAL A 159 1.69 -9.19 -19.99
C VAL A 159 0.52 -10.06 -20.41
N ARG A 160 -0.70 -9.55 -20.34
CA ARG A 160 -1.89 -10.28 -20.82
C ARG A 160 -1.81 -10.58 -22.31
N LYS A 161 -1.40 -9.60 -23.10
CA LYS A 161 -1.14 -9.78 -24.55
C LYS A 161 0.02 -10.73 -24.81
N ALA A 162 1.14 -10.55 -24.09
CA ALA A 162 2.38 -11.31 -24.32
C ALA A 162 2.24 -12.81 -24.06
N PHE A 163 1.31 -13.23 -23.20
CA PHE A 163 1.05 -14.62 -22.83
C PHE A 163 -0.33 -15.12 -23.28
N ASP A 164 -1.12 -14.28 -23.92
CA ASP A 164 -2.52 -14.60 -24.25
C ASP A 164 -3.25 -15.14 -23.02
N ALA A 165 -3.15 -14.42 -21.90
CA ALA A 165 -3.68 -14.82 -20.61
C ALA A 165 -4.72 -13.80 -20.10
N PRO A 166 -5.96 -14.22 -19.81
CA PRO A 166 -7.00 -13.29 -19.37
C PRO A 166 -6.78 -12.77 -17.95
N TYR A 167 -6.09 -13.54 -17.09
CA TYR A 167 -5.94 -13.18 -15.69
C TYR A 167 -4.55 -12.67 -15.35
N PHE A 168 -4.51 -11.75 -14.40
CA PHE A 168 -3.31 -11.16 -13.82
C PHE A 168 -3.32 -11.32 -12.30
N ALA A 169 -2.19 -11.66 -11.69
CA ALA A 169 -2.11 -11.84 -10.26
C ALA A 169 -0.88 -11.16 -9.66
N THR A 170 -1.03 -10.73 -8.42
CA THR A 170 0.06 -10.14 -7.64
C THR A 170 0.01 -10.61 -6.19
N GLY A 171 1.12 -10.41 -5.47
CA GLY A 171 1.22 -10.73 -4.04
C GLY A 171 0.62 -9.69 -3.09
N HIS A 172 -0.36 -8.90 -3.50
CA HIS A 172 -0.99 -7.91 -2.64
C HIS A 172 -1.89 -8.54 -1.57
N TYR A 173 -1.88 -7.92 -0.39
CA TYR A 173 -2.75 -8.27 0.74
C TYR A 173 -4.04 -7.43 0.68
N ALA A 174 -4.87 -7.70 -0.31
CA ALA A 174 -6.21 -7.18 -0.47
C ALA A 174 -7.12 -8.30 -0.99
N ARG A 175 -8.43 -8.16 -0.90
CA ARG A 175 -9.39 -9.15 -1.40
C ARG A 175 -10.23 -8.54 -2.50
N ILE A 176 -10.46 -9.30 -3.56
CA ILE A 176 -11.45 -8.99 -4.59
C ILE A 176 -12.56 -10.02 -4.45
N VAL A 177 -13.80 -9.56 -4.35
CA VAL A 177 -14.99 -10.39 -4.15
C VAL A 177 -16.08 -9.92 -5.11
N TYR A 178 -16.64 -10.84 -5.88
CA TYR A 178 -17.82 -10.52 -6.70
C TYR A 178 -19.07 -10.48 -5.80
N ASN A 179 -19.81 -9.41 -5.88
CA ASN A 179 -21.09 -9.24 -5.18
C ASN A 179 -22.24 -9.48 -6.18
N PRO A 180 -23.01 -10.56 -6.04
CA PRO A 180 -24.07 -10.89 -6.99
C PRO A 180 -25.30 -9.96 -6.89
N GLU A 181 -25.46 -9.20 -5.79
CA GLU A 181 -26.57 -8.26 -5.62
C GLU A 181 -26.36 -6.97 -6.39
N THR A 182 -25.09 -6.50 -6.43
CA THR A 182 -24.72 -5.28 -7.13
C THR A 182 -24.12 -5.54 -8.52
N GLU A 183 -23.80 -6.80 -8.82
CA GLU A 183 -23.08 -7.25 -10.02
C GLU A 183 -21.68 -6.60 -10.17
N LEU A 184 -21.09 -6.15 -9.06
CA LEU A 184 -19.79 -5.49 -9.02
C LEU A 184 -18.73 -6.37 -8.36
N PHE A 185 -17.48 -6.19 -8.78
CA PHE A 185 -16.32 -6.65 -8.05
C PHE A 185 -15.97 -5.64 -6.97
N GLU A 186 -15.93 -6.10 -5.74
CA GLU A 186 -15.62 -5.31 -4.56
C GLU A 186 -14.19 -5.53 -4.11
N VAL A 187 -13.47 -4.46 -3.81
CA VAL A 187 -12.18 -4.54 -3.12
C VAL A 187 -12.43 -4.44 -1.63
N ARG A 188 -11.90 -5.40 -0.89
CA ARG A 188 -12.01 -5.47 0.57
C ARG A 188 -10.63 -5.53 1.22
N LYS A 189 -10.53 -5.07 2.46
CA LYS A 189 -9.30 -5.17 3.25
C LYS A 189 -8.80 -6.61 3.29
N GLY A 190 -7.48 -6.79 3.26
CA GLY A 190 -6.85 -8.08 3.54
C GLY A 190 -7.19 -8.58 4.94
N LEU A 191 -7.17 -9.90 5.18
CA LEU A 191 -7.43 -10.45 6.52
C LEU A 191 -6.35 -10.04 7.53
N ASP A 192 -5.10 -9.91 7.11
CA ASP A 192 -4.03 -9.33 7.91
C ASP A 192 -4.10 -7.80 7.85
N ILE A 193 -4.84 -7.20 8.76
CA ILE A 193 -5.04 -5.74 8.82
C ILE A 193 -3.71 -4.97 8.95
N ALA A 194 -2.69 -5.58 9.57
CA ALA A 194 -1.37 -4.95 9.70
C ALA A 194 -0.60 -4.89 8.37
N LYS A 195 -0.98 -5.72 7.41
CA LYS A 195 -0.41 -5.82 6.07
C LYS A 195 -1.40 -5.41 4.97
N ASP A 196 -2.60 -4.98 5.35
CA ASP A 196 -3.64 -4.58 4.39
C ASP A 196 -3.13 -3.52 3.40
N GLN A 197 -3.28 -3.83 2.11
CA GLN A 197 -2.87 -2.98 0.99
C GLN A 197 -4.06 -2.50 0.15
N SER A 198 -5.29 -2.72 0.61
CA SER A 198 -6.50 -2.25 -0.10
C SER A 198 -6.46 -0.74 -0.38
N TYR A 199 -5.83 0.04 0.52
CA TYR A 199 -5.59 1.48 0.35
C TYR A 199 -4.97 1.86 -1.00
N MET A 200 -4.15 0.97 -1.59
CA MET A 200 -3.47 1.19 -2.87
C MET A 200 -4.36 0.89 -4.08
N MET A 201 -5.56 0.29 -3.88
CA MET A 201 -6.35 -0.33 -4.95
C MET A 201 -7.50 0.53 -5.46
N TYR A 202 -7.77 1.70 -4.89
CA TYR A 202 -8.97 2.50 -5.23
C TYR A 202 -9.02 2.99 -6.67
N HIS A 203 -7.92 2.90 -7.42
CA HIS A 203 -7.85 3.26 -8.83
C HIS A 203 -8.26 2.14 -9.81
N LEU A 204 -8.48 0.92 -9.32
CA LEU A 204 -8.80 -0.21 -10.20
C LEU A 204 -10.22 -0.10 -10.75
N THR A 205 -10.38 -0.32 -12.04
CA THR A 205 -11.69 -0.34 -12.71
C THR A 205 -12.39 -1.69 -12.53
N GLN A 206 -13.70 -1.75 -12.77
CA GLN A 206 -14.46 -3.01 -12.74
C GLN A 206 -13.92 -4.03 -13.77
N GLU A 207 -13.52 -3.57 -14.96
CA GLU A 207 -12.88 -4.44 -15.95
C GLU A 207 -11.60 -5.06 -15.38
N GLN A 208 -10.71 -4.27 -14.79
CA GLN A 208 -9.48 -4.76 -14.19
C GLN A 208 -9.77 -5.72 -13.03
N LEU A 209 -10.69 -5.37 -12.14
CA LEU A 209 -11.06 -6.19 -10.98
C LEU A 209 -11.58 -7.57 -11.39
N SER A 210 -12.28 -7.68 -12.52
CA SER A 210 -12.80 -8.96 -13.04
C SER A 210 -11.68 -9.92 -13.49
N HIS A 211 -10.48 -9.42 -13.75
CA HIS A 211 -9.33 -10.18 -14.25
C HIS A 211 -8.15 -10.25 -13.26
N ILE A 212 -8.19 -9.51 -12.17
CA ILE A 212 -7.11 -9.49 -11.17
C ILE A 212 -7.39 -10.50 -10.05
N ILE A 213 -6.32 -11.18 -9.60
CA ILE A 213 -6.37 -12.16 -8.51
C ILE A 213 -5.34 -11.78 -7.45
N PHE A 214 -5.75 -11.70 -6.18
CA PHE A 214 -4.89 -11.50 -5.02
C PHE A 214 -4.92 -12.73 -4.09
N PRO A 215 -4.13 -13.76 -4.34
CA PRO A 215 -4.19 -15.01 -3.57
C PRO A 215 -3.85 -14.83 -2.10
N LEU A 216 -3.03 -13.83 -1.75
CA LEU A 216 -2.59 -13.59 -0.38
C LEU A 216 -3.57 -12.73 0.46
N GLY A 217 -4.64 -12.23 -0.13
CA GLY A 217 -5.60 -11.39 0.57
C GLY A 217 -6.32 -12.06 1.74
N ARG A 218 -6.33 -13.41 1.77
CA ARG A 218 -6.91 -14.24 2.85
C ARG A 218 -5.85 -14.89 3.74
N THR A 219 -4.58 -14.48 3.65
CA THR A 219 -3.45 -15.09 4.35
C THR A 219 -2.81 -14.06 5.30
N PHE A 220 -2.48 -14.48 6.52
CA PHE A 220 -1.66 -13.65 7.40
C PHE A 220 -0.20 -13.69 6.95
N LYS A 221 0.52 -12.59 7.08
CA LYS A 221 1.92 -12.49 6.65
C LYS A 221 2.85 -13.51 7.34
N LYS A 222 2.59 -13.81 8.62
CA LYS A 222 3.33 -14.87 9.34
C LYS A 222 3.14 -16.23 8.66
N ASP A 223 1.93 -16.52 8.19
CA ASP A 223 1.59 -17.80 7.56
C ASP A 223 2.15 -17.87 6.13
N THR A 224 2.24 -16.76 5.41
CA THR A 224 2.91 -16.67 4.10
C THR A 224 4.33 -17.24 4.15
N ARG A 225 5.12 -16.90 5.19
CA ARG A 225 6.47 -17.41 5.34
C ARG A 225 6.50 -18.89 5.71
N LEU A 226 5.59 -19.35 6.56
CA LEU A 226 5.45 -20.76 6.92
C LEU A 226 5.08 -21.60 5.71
N ILE A 227 4.04 -21.20 4.97
CA ILE A 227 3.59 -21.89 3.75
C ILE A 227 4.72 -21.91 2.70
N SER A 228 5.43 -20.79 2.53
CA SER A 228 6.58 -20.71 1.62
C SER A 228 7.67 -21.73 2.00
N LYS A 229 7.96 -21.85 3.30
CA LYS A 229 8.92 -22.82 3.82
C LYS A 229 8.46 -24.27 3.61
N GLU A 230 7.20 -24.56 3.92
CA GLU A 230 6.60 -25.89 3.73
C GLU A 230 6.60 -26.32 2.26
N LYS A 231 6.40 -25.35 1.34
CA LYS A 231 6.48 -25.59 -0.10
C LYS A 231 7.91 -25.59 -0.65
N GLY A 232 8.93 -25.44 0.21
CA GLY A 232 10.34 -25.46 -0.16
C GLY A 232 10.79 -24.26 -0.98
N LEU A 233 10.06 -23.11 -0.94
CA LEU A 233 10.41 -21.92 -1.72
C LEU A 233 11.66 -21.23 -1.13
N PRO A 234 12.72 -20.97 -1.93
CA PRO A 234 13.98 -20.41 -1.42
C PRO A 234 13.82 -19.03 -0.77
N THR A 235 12.77 -18.30 -1.13
CA THR A 235 12.50 -16.94 -0.67
C THR A 235 11.86 -16.85 0.72
N TYR A 236 11.54 -17.96 1.39
CA TYR A 236 10.75 -17.98 2.63
C TYR A 236 11.31 -17.08 3.75
N ASN A 237 12.62 -16.88 3.81
CA ASN A 237 13.31 -16.05 4.81
C ASN A 237 13.88 -14.73 4.23
N LYS A 238 13.65 -14.43 2.94
CA LYS A 238 14.09 -13.19 2.31
C LYS A 238 13.50 -11.98 3.05
N ALA A 239 14.31 -10.97 3.32
CA ALA A 239 13.85 -9.72 3.91
C ALA A 239 12.84 -9.01 2.97
N GLU A 240 11.86 -8.31 3.57
CA GLU A 240 10.96 -7.47 2.81
C GLU A 240 11.67 -6.16 2.44
N SER A 241 11.48 -5.71 1.21
CA SER A 241 11.83 -4.34 0.85
C SER A 241 10.91 -3.38 1.61
N GLN A 242 11.52 -2.43 2.31
CA GLN A 242 10.79 -1.43 3.10
C GLN A 242 10.87 -0.04 2.45
N ASP A 243 11.71 0.12 1.45
CA ASP A 243 11.99 1.38 0.79
C ASP A 243 11.32 1.46 -0.58
N ILE A 244 11.21 2.68 -1.11
CA ILE A 244 10.75 2.92 -2.47
C ILE A 244 11.77 2.30 -3.43
N CYS A 245 11.31 1.53 -4.41
CA CYS A 245 12.16 0.68 -5.25
C CYS A 245 13.28 1.42 -5.99
N PHE A 246 13.06 2.64 -6.48
CA PHE A 246 14.08 3.43 -7.19
C PHE A 246 15.07 4.16 -6.26
N LEU A 247 14.90 4.07 -4.94
CA LEU A 247 15.83 4.67 -3.96
C LEU A 247 16.87 3.67 -3.44
N THR A 248 16.96 2.48 -3.99
CA THR A 248 17.86 1.42 -3.51
C THR A 248 19.34 1.79 -3.64
N SER A 249 19.70 2.56 -4.66
CA SER A 249 21.07 3.07 -4.89
C SER A 249 21.37 4.37 -4.16
N GLU A 250 20.36 5.06 -3.64
CA GLU A 250 20.48 6.36 -3.02
C GLU A 250 20.37 6.27 -1.49
N LYS A 251 21.08 7.13 -0.76
CA LYS A 251 20.99 7.14 0.71
C LYS A 251 19.69 7.71 1.22
N SER A 252 18.99 8.51 0.40
CA SER A 252 17.72 9.13 0.75
C SER A 252 16.99 9.69 -0.47
N TYR A 253 15.67 9.90 -0.35
CA TYR A 253 14.90 10.60 -1.39
C TYR A 253 15.40 12.02 -1.66
N VAL A 254 16.01 12.67 -0.68
CA VAL A 254 16.59 14.02 -0.84
C VAL A 254 17.82 13.97 -1.74
N GLU A 255 18.68 12.95 -1.62
CA GLU A 255 19.82 12.75 -2.49
C GLU A 255 19.35 12.48 -3.93
N PHE A 256 18.35 11.62 -4.11
CA PHE A 256 17.73 11.38 -5.41
C PHE A 256 17.22 12.69 -6.05
N LEU A 257 16.44 13.47 -5.30
CA LEU A 257 15.92 14.75 -5.81
C LEU A 257 17.06 15.74 -6.11
N GLY A 258 18.12 15.77 -5.30
CA GLY A 258 19.28 16.62 -5.54
C GLY A 258 20.02 16.29 -6.83
N ASN A 259 20.03 15.00 -7.23
CA ASN A 259 20.64 14.55 -8.48
C ASN A 259 19.75 14.80 -9.71
N HIS A 260 18.42 14.79 -9.56
CA HIS A 260 17.48 14.85 -10.69
C HIS A 260 16.76 16.20 -10.85
N ALA A 261 16.69 17.00 -9.78
CA ALA A 261 16.03 18.31 -9.79
C ALA A 261 16.70 19.27 -8.79
N PRO A 262 18.00 19.59 -8.97
CA PRO A 262 18.73 20.47 -8.05
C PRO A 262 18.10 21.87 -7.94
N GLU A 263 17.38 22.32 -8.96
CA GLU A 263 16.65 23.60 -8.98
C GLU A 263 15.49 23.66 -7.97
N ALA A 264 14.95 22.52 -7.53
CA ALA A 264 13.92 22.47 -6.49
C ALA A 264 14.45 22.86 -5.10
N PHE A 265 15.79 22.84 -4.91
CA PHE A 265 16.43 23.13 -3.63
C PHE A 265 16.81 24.61 -3.51
N GLN A 266 15.79 25.48 -3.53
CA GLN A 266 16.00 26.90 -3.31
C GLN A 266 15.95 27.23 -1.81
N PRO A 267 16.96 27.93 -1.27
CA PRO A 267 16.96 28.37 0.13
C PRO A 267 15.76 29.28 0.43
N GLY A 268 15.30 29.22 1.67
CA GLY A 268 14.20 30.05 2.14
C GLY A 268 14.14 30.12 3.66
N ASN A 269 13.05 30.65 4.20
CA ASN A 269 12.90 30.89 5.61
C ASN A 269 12.07 29.82 6.31
N ILE A 270 12.47 29.48 7.53
CA ILE A 270 11.60 28.78 8.47
C ILE A 270 10.92 29.86 9.31
N VAL A 271 9.57 29.89 9.29
CA VAL A 271 8.77 30.92 9.95
C VAL A 271 7.77 30.31 10.94
N ASP A 272 7.38 31.09 11.95
CA ASP A 272 6.24 30.73 12.79
C ASP A 272 4.90 31.05 12.10
N LYS A 273 3.78 30.73 12.73
CA LYS A 273 2.42 31.03 12.23
C LYS A 273 2.13 32.52 12.00
N LYS A 274 2.91 33.41 12.62
CA LYS A 274 2.77 34.87 12.49
C LYS A 274 3.72 35.44 11.43
N GLY A 275 4.56 34.59 10.80
CA GLY A 275 5.52 35.00 9.79
C GLY A 275 6.87 35.47 10.38
N HIS A 276 7.10 35.32 11.67
CA HIS A 276 8.42 35.64 12.24
C HIS A 276 9.44 34.61 11.79
N VAL A 277 10.59 35.06 11.27
CA VAL A 277 11.67 34.20 10.82
C VAL A 277 12.38 33.58 12.02
N LEU A 278 12.42 32.28 12.08
CA LEU A 278 13.09 31.48 13.13
C LEU A 278 14.43 30.92 12.68
N GLY A 279 14.63 30.81 11.36
CA GLY A 279 15.84 30.28 10.75
C GLY A 279 15.74 30.22 9.23
N GLN A 280 16.71 29.56 8.61
CA GLN A 280 16.77 29.35 7.17
C GLN A 280 16.84 27.87 6.84
N HIS A 281 16.35 27.47 5.66
CA HIS A 281 16.45 26.12 5.14
C HIS A 281 17.12 26.09 3.77
N LYS A 282 17.58 24.89 3.36
CA LYS A 282 18.28 24.66 2.09
C LYS A 282 17.38 24.28 0.92
N GLY A 283 16.08 24.19 1.14
CA GLY A 283 15.08 23.82 0.13
C GLY A 283 13.85 23.15 0.76
N ILE A 284 12.67 23.41 0.21
CA ILE A 284 11.41 22.82 0.66
C ILE A 284 11.41 21.28 0.59
N PRO A 285 12.03 20.61 -0.41
CA PRO A 285 12.06 19.16 -0.47
C PRO A 285 12.65 18.43 0.74
N TYR A 286 13.39 19.14 1.61
CA TYR A 286 13.86 18.57 2.89
C TYR A 286 12.75 18.38 3.93
N TYR A 287 11.55 18.90 3.69
CA TYR A 287 10.49 19.00 4.72
C TYR A 287 9.22 18.33 4.28
N THR A 288 8.53 17.75 5.28
CA THR A 288 7.22 17.12 5.12
C THR A 288 6.32 17.54 6.28
N ILE A 289 5.04 17.71 6.04
CA ILE A 289 4.05 18.04 7.08
C ILE A 289 4.12 17.02 8.23
N GLY A 290 4.24 17.52 9.46
CA GLY A 290 4.39 16.70 10.67
C GLY A 290 5.84 16.38 11.05
N GLN A 291 6.83 16.78 10.24
CA GLN A 291 8.26 16.57 10.53
C GLN A 291 8.66 17.40 11.75
N ARG A 292 9.38 16.75 12.69
CA ARG A 292 9.93 17.36 13.90
C ARG A 292 11.46 17.50 13.85
N LYS A 293 12.13 16.47 13.31
CA LYS A 293 13.60 16.41 13.30
C LYS A 293 14.16 17.11 12.07
N GLY A 294 15.40 17.64 12.18
CA GLY A 294 16.11 18.22 11.05
C GLY A 294 15.68 19.66 10.69
N LEU A 295 14.94 20.35 11.57
CA LEU A 295 14.56 21.75 11.35
C LEU A 295 15.73 22.73 11.52
N GLY A 296 16.76 22.37 12.28
CA GLY A 296 17.95 23.21 12.49
C GLY A 296 17.70 24.51 13.29
N ILE A 297 16.56 24.60 13.99
CA ILE A 297 16.18 25.74 14.82
C ILE A 297 16.13 25.35 16.31
N ALA A 298 16.58 26.28 17.16
CA ALA A 298 16.49 26.11 18.61
C ALA A 298 15.15 26.66 19.10
N ALA A 299 14.39 25.87 19.83
CA ALA A 299 13.12 26.26 20.42
C ALA A 299 12.95 25.66 21.81
N ARG A 300 12.20 26.37 22.69
CA ARG A 300 11.90 25.90 24.05
C ARG A 300 10.94 24.68 24.07
N THR A 301 10.09 24.58 23.07
CA THR A 301 9.13 23.49 22.88
C THR A 301 9.35 22.83 21.51
N PRO A 302 8.97 21.53 21.36
CA PRO A 302 9.07 20.88 20.06
C PRO A 302 8.26 21.62 18.99
N LEU A 303 8.91 21.89 17.85
CA LEU A 303 8.26 22.45 16.67
C LEU A 303 8.09 21.38 15.59
N TYR A 304 7.04 21.55 14.79
CA TYR A 304 6.68 20.66 13.70
C TYR A 304 6.41 21.47 12.44
N VAL A 305 6.72 20.92 11.29
CA VAL A 305 6.29 21.47 10.00
C VAL A 305 4.77 21.36 9.91
N ILE A 306 4.09 22.49 9.80
CA ILE A 306 2.62 22.55 9.71
C ILE A 306 2.12 22.98 8.33
N GLU A 307 2.95 23.67 7.53
CA GLU A 307 2.64 24.10 6.19
C GLU A 307 3.92 24.27 5.38
N LEU A 308 3.87 24.01 4.09
CA LEU A 308 4.92 24.30 3.11
C LEU A 308 4.37 25.33 2.12
N ARG A 309 5.10 26.41 1.88
CA ARG A 309 4.73 27.50 0.96
C ARG A 309 5.81 27.63 -0.13
N PRO A 310 5.68 26.88 -1.23
CA PRO A 310 6.68 26.90 -2.31
C PRO A 310 6.87 28.29 -2.93
N ASP A 311 5.78 29.01 -3.15
CA ASP A 311 5.80 30.33 -3.81
C ASP A 311 6.64 31.37 -3.05
N THR A 312 6.55 31.37 -1.71
CA THR A 312 7.33 32.26 -0.83
C THR A 312 8.61 31.60 -0.30
N ARG A 313 8.82 30.31 -0.62
CA ARG A 313 9.90 29.48 -0.10
C ARG A 313 9.93 29.44 1.43
N GLU A 314 8.76 29.31 2.05
CA GLU A 314 8.65 29.26 3.50
C GLU A 314 8.28 27.87 4.00
N VAL A 315 8.92 27.44 5.07
CA VAL A 315 8.54 26.30 5.90
C VAL A 315 7.92 26.84 7.17
N VAL A 316 6.60 26.68 7.31
CA VAL A 316 5.87 27.17 8.48
C VAL A 316 5.93 26.10 9.58
N VAL A 317 6.33 26.49 10.77
CA VAL A 317 6.41 25.58 11.92
C VAL A 317 5.46 26.02 13.03
N GLY A 318 4.99 25.05 13.80
CA GLY A 318 4.07 25.26 14.91
C GLY A 318 4.17 24.15 15.96
N SER A 319 3.26 24.16 16.90
CA SER A 319 3.12 23.15 17.95
C SER A 319 2.54 21.83 17.38
N ASN A 320 2.50 20.78 18.20
CA ASN A 320 1.86 19.53 17.78
C ASN A 320 0.35 19.69 17.55
N GLU A 321 -0.28 20.56 18.30
CA GLU A 321 -1.72 20.87 18.23
C GLU A 321 -2.07 21.50 16.87
N ASP A 322 -1.14 22.25 16.30
CA ASP A 322 -1.30 22.90 14.99
C ASP A 322 -1.30 21.92 13.81
N LEU A 323 -1.01 20.66 14.03
CA LEU A 323 -1.06 19.61 13.02
C LEU A 323 -2.45 18.99 12.83
N PHE A 324 -3.36 19.24 13.75
CA PHE A 324 -4.67 18.60 13.73
C PHE A 324 -5.67 19.39 12.89
N ARG A 325 -6.38 18.67 12.02
CA ARG A 325 -7.43 19.22 11.13
C ARG A 325 -8.63 18.28 11.13
N THR A 326 -9.82 18.86 11.11
CA THR A 326 -11.08 18.11 11.03
C THR A 326 -11.54 17.93 9.59
N ARG A 327 -10.98 18.68 8.64
CA ARG A 327 -11.44 18.64 7.25
C ARG A 327 -10.27 18.61 6.27
N LEU A 328 -10.52 18.03 5.12
CA LEU A 328 -9.62 18.09 3.97
C LEU A 328 -10.41 18.27 2.66
N LEU A 329 -9.74 18.75 1.65
CA LEU A 329 -10.20 18.80 0.26
C LEU A 329 -9.45 17.72 -0.53
N ALA A 330 -10.18 16.92 -1.31
CA ALA A 330 -9.63 15.92 -2.22
C ALA A 330 -10.14 16.13 -3.65
N ASN A 331 -9.35 15.71 -4.63
CA ASN A 331 -9.70 15.68 -6.05
C ASN A 331 -9.37 14.30 -6.66
N GLU A 332 -9.48 14.18 -7.97
CA GLU A 332 -9.21 12.92 -8.70
C GLU A 332 -9.94 11.73 -8.07
N LEU A 333 -11.21 11.95 -7.77
CA LEU A 333 -12.03 10.94 -7.11
C LEU A 333 -12.32 9.77 -8.03
N HIS A 334 -12.27 8.57 -7.47
CA HIS A 334 -12.68 7.34 -8.11
C HIS A 334 -13.55 6.51 -7.14
N PHE A 335 -14.69 6.02 -7.63
CA PHE A 335 -15.60 5.12 -6.93
C PHE A 335 -15.85 3.88 -7.81
N TYR A 336 -15.96 2.71 -7.21
CA TYR A 336 -16.03 1.44 -7.95
C TYR A 336 -17.32 1.21 -8.74
N ASP A 337 -18.40 1.89 -8.40
CA ASP A 337 -19.65 1.84 -9.15
C ASP A 337 -19.72 2.89 -10.27
N ASP A 338 -18.60 3.58 -10.54
CA ASP A 338 -18.48 4.69 -11.49
C ASP A 338 -19.49 5.83 -11.25
N LYS A 339 -20.11 5.86 -10.06
CA LYS A 339 -21.06 6.89 -9.66
C LYS A 339 -20.45 7.75 -8.58
N ILE A 340 -20.31 9.03 -8.88
CA ILE A 340 -19.98 10.03 -7.87
C ILE A 340 -21.21 10.25 -7.00
N PRO A 341 -21.16 10.00 -5.68
CA PRO A 341 -22.29 10.27 -4.79
C PRO A 341 -22.72 11.74 -4.87
N GLN A 342 -24.02 11.96 -5.12
CA GLN A 342 -24.60 13.30 -5.23
C GLN A 342 -24.90 13.92 -3.86
N GLU A 343 -25.17 13.08 -2.89
CA GLU A 343 -25.48 13.47 -1.51
C GLU A 343 -24.29 13.26 -0.60
N GLU A 344 -24.26 13.98 0.52
CA GLU A 344 -23.29 13.75 1.58
C GLU A 344 -23.54 12.37 2.20
N PHE A 345 -22.47 11.55 2.31
CA PHE A 345 -22.56 10.21 2.86
C PHE A 345 -21.57 9.98 3.99
N ARG A 346 -21.94 9.04 4.87
CA ARG A 346 -21.09 8.61 6.00
C ARG A 346 -20.24 7.42 5.57
N CYS A 347 -18.95 7.48 5.95
CA CYS A 347 -18.01 6.40 5.72
C CYS A 347 -16.83 6.51 6.70
N GLN A 348 -15.85 5.66 6.51
CA GLN A 348 -14.55 5.77 7.15
C GLN A 348 -13.50 6.21 6.13
N ALA A 349 -12.54 7.03 6.51
CA ALA A 349 -11.47 7.45 5.62
C ALA A 349 -10.08 7.14 6.20
N LYS A 350 -9.15 6.79 5.29
CA LYS A 350 -7.73 6.55 5.56
C LYS A 350 -6.91 7.54 4.73
N ILE A 351 -6.12 8.38 5.39
CA ILE A 351 -5.41 9.51 4.74
C ILE A 351 -3.94 9.25 4.43
N ARG A 352 -3.44 8.07 4.72
CA ARG A 352 -2.09 7.59 4.37
C ARG A 352 -1.96 6.10 4.69
N TYR A 353 -0.97 5.45 4.10
CA TYR A 353 -0.65 4.07 4.43
C TYR A 353 -0.23 3.92 5.90
N GLY A 354 -0.58 2.80 6.53
CA GLY A 354 -0.15 2.47 7.90
C GLY A 354 -0.92 3.15 9.03
N VAL A 355 -1.90 4.04 8.74
CA VAL A 355 -2.80 4.60 9.77
C VAL A 355 -4.12 3.85 9.83
N ARG A 356 -4.88 4.06 10.92
CA ARG A 356 -6.24 3.55 11.06
C ARG A 356 -7.20 4.34 10.18
N VAL A 357 -8.34 3.75 9.87
CA VAL A 357 -9.50 4.46 9.33
C VAL A 357 -10.17 5.28 10.44
N HIS A 358 -10.80 6.40 10.05
CA HIS A 358 -11.52 7.29 10.95
C HIS A 358 -12.87 7.65 10.38
N ASP A 359 -13.90 7.71 11.23
CA ASP A 359 -15.25 8.03 10.83
C ASP A 359 -15.34 9.47 10.30
N CYS A 360 -16.06 9.66 9.20
CA CYS A 360 -16.18 10.93 8.52
C CYS A 360 -17.47 11.02 7.70
N SER A 361 -17.80 12.24 7.26
CA SER A 361 -18.71 12.48 6.14
C SER A 361 -17.94 12.96 4.93
N VAL A 362 -18.43 12.63 3.74
CA VAL A 362 -17.87 13.01 2.45
C VAL A 362 -18.94 13.71 1.64
N LYS A 363 -18.66 14.93 1.20
CA LYS A 363 -19.52 15.69 0.30
C LYS A 363 -18.75 16.03 -0.97
N VAL A 364 -19.25 15.55 -2.11
CA VAL A 364 -18.68 15.90 -3.42
C VAL A 364 -19.39 17.14 -3.98
N GLY A 365 -18.61 18.10 -4.42
CA GLY A 365 -19.11 19.31 -5.04
C GLY A 365 -19.26 19.16 -6.56
N ASP A 366 -19.95 20.11 -7.18
CA ASP A 366 -20.17 20.17 -8.63
C ASP A 366 -18.88 20.29 -9.44
N ASP A 367 -17.79 20.70 -8.79
CA ASP A 367 -16.44 20.81 -9.36
C ASP A 367 -15.65 19.49 -9.34
N GLY A 368 -16.30 18.38 -8.93
CA GLY A 368 -15.70 17.06 -8.85
C GLY A 368 -14.72 16.89 -7.69
N ARG A 369 -14.66 17.81 -6.73
CA ARG A 369 -13.82 17.72 -5.53
C ARG A 369 -14.64 17.30 -4.33
N ALA A 370 -14.04 16.54 -3.41
CA ALA A 370 -14.67 16.11 -2.17
C ALA A 370 -14.16 16.91 -0.97
N VAL A 371 -15.07 17.35 -0.13
CA VAL A 371 -14.77 17.78 1.24
C VAL A 371 -15.03 16.61 2.16
N VAL A 372 -13.97 16.16 2.84
CA VAL A 372 -14.04 15.12 3.86
C VAL A 372 -14.01 15.76 5.22
N THR A 373 -15.03 15.53 6.04
CA THR A 373 -15.16 16.07 7.40
C THR A 373 -15.07 14.91 8.39
N PHE A 374 -14.00 14.86 9.19
CA PHE A 374 -13.77 13.84 10.21
C PHE A 374 -14.50 14.18 11.49
N ASP A 375 -14.99 13.15 12.19
CA ASP A 375 -15.59 13.31 13.51
C ASP A 375 -14.53 13.71 14.55
N GLU A 376 -13.30 13.23 14.38
CA GLU A 376 -12.16 13.57 15.22
C GLU A 376 -11.03 14.20 14.42
N PRO A 377 -10.31 15.22 14.96
CA PRO A 377 -9.21 15.85 14.22
C PRO A 377 -8.12 14.86 13.81
N GLN A 378 -7.72 14.93 12.55
CA GLN A 378 -6.67 14.10 11.97
C GLN A 378 -5.33 14.81 11.98
N ARG A 379 -4.30 14.10 12.46
CA ARG A 379 -2.95 14.66 12.58
C ARG A 379 -2.22 14.63 11.24
N ALA A 380 -1.62 15.76 10.85
CA ALA A 380 -0.73 15.91 9.69
C ALA A 380 -1.39 15.42 8.39
N VAL A 381 -2.55 15.98 8.07
CA VAL A 381 -3.16 15.83 6.74
C VAL A 381 -2.21 16.43 5.72
N THR A 382 -1.77 15.62 4.75
CA THR A 382 -0.64 15.95 3.89
C THR A 382 -1.06 16.01 2.42
N THR A 383 -0.81 17.15 1.78
CA THR A 383 -1.04 17.38 0.35
C THR A 383 -0.24 16.39 -0.51
N GLY A 384 -0.87 15.83 -1.53
CA GLY A 384 -0.28 14.83 -2.44
C GLY A 384 -0.40 13.38 -1.95
N GLN A 385 -0.84 13.15 -0.70
CA GLN A 385 -1.21 11.82 -0.25
C GLN A 385 -2.62 11.44 -0.70
N SER A 386 -2.93 10.15 -0.73
CA SER A 386 -4.28 9.69 -1.05
C SER A 386 -5.19 9.71 0.17
N VAL A 387 -6.48 9.85 -0.08
CA VAL A 387 -7.54 9.50 0.86
C VAL A 387 -8.34 8.34 0.28
N ALA A 388 -8.53 7.28 1.05
CA ALA A 388 -9.34 6.12 0.65
C ALA A 388 -10.55 5.98 1.58
N PHE A 389 -11.72 5.72 0.99
CA PHE A 389 -13.00 5.65 1.67
C PHE A 389 -13.42 4.19 1.87
N TYR A 390 -13.95 3.89 3.05
CA TYR A 390 -14.33 2.54 3.45
C TYR A 390 -15.72 2.50 4.09
N ASP A 391 -16.40 1.37 3.88
CA ASP A 391 -17.50 0.92 4.73
C ASP A 391 -17.11 -0.43 5.35
N GLY A 392 -16.75 -0.41 6.63
CA GLY A 392 -16.17 -1.57 7.31
C GLY A 392 -14.90 -2.08 6.64
N ASP A 393 -14.96 -3.23 5.96
CA ASP A 393 -13.85 -3.80 5.19
C ASP A 393 -13.92 -3.52 3.68
N LEU A 394 -15.05 -3.00 3.19
CA LEU A 394 -15.26 -2.64 1.79
C LEU A 394 -14.59 -1.31 1.48
N LEU A 395 -13.76 -1.29 0.45
CA LEU A 395 -13.21 -0.06 -0.12
C LEU A 395 -14.21 0.52 -1.12
N LEU A 396 -14.70 1.73 -0.83
CA LEU A 396 -15.70 2.41 -1.67
C LEU A 396 -15.06 3.15 -2.83
N GLY A 397 -13.86 3.68 -2.61
CA GLY A 397 -13.14 4.53 -3.56
C GLY A 397 -12.08 5.37 -2.87
N GLY A 398 -11.66 6.45 -3.51
CA GLY A 398 -10.65 7.35 -2.96
C GLY A 398 -10.38 8.57 -3.82
N GLY A 399 -9.33 9.31 -3.48
CA GLY A 399 -8.87 10.48 -4.21
C GLY A 399 -7.53 10.98 -3.71
N THR A 400 -7.06 12.09 -4.29
CA THR A 400 -5.80 12.75 -3.92
C THR A 400 -6.08 13.95 -3.01
N ILE A 401 -5.39 14.06 -1.88
CA ILE A 401 -5.52 15.17 -0.91
C ILE A 401 -4.91 16.43 -1.53
N VAL A 402 -5.75 17.43 -1.77
CA VAL A 402 -5.34 18.75 -2.28
C VAL A 402 -4.80 19.61 -1.16
N ARG A 403 -5.49 19.65 -0.02
CA ARG A 403 -5.08 20.41 1.18
C ARG A 403 -5.91 20.04 2.41
N ALA A 404 -5.37 20.33 3.57
CA ALA A 404 -6.12 20.41 4.82
C ALA A 404 -6.99 21.70 4.84
N LEU A 405 -8.14 21.64 5.52
CA LEU A 405 -9.08 22.76 5.68
C LEU A 405 -9.25 23.10 7.17
#